data_8d84a18651c077646ebf02644c762cbf
#
_entry.id   8d84a18651c077646ebf02644c762cbf
#
_cell.length_a   1.000
_cell.length_b   1.000
_cell.length_c   1.000
_cell.angle_alpha   90.00
_cell.angle_beta   90.00
_cell.angle_gamma   90.00
#
_symmetry.space_group_name_H-M   'P 1'
#
loop_
_entity.id
_entity.type
_entity.pdbx_description
1 polymer ?
#
loop_
_entity_poly.entity_id
_entity_poly.type
_entity_poly.pdbx_seq_one_letter_code
_entity_poly.pdbx_strand_id
1 'polypeptide(L)'
;MGNAALADMEKFSAGQRLITFQQYGSKNELINYVMLMFILSDFFQQQLYVNKTGSTVAGIKAAILKTLLIPVPPYNEQLRISNTLKSAINLIDSISKNKEILSTSISNTKSKILDLAIRGKLVPQDPNDEPASVLLERISAEKEELIKQGKIKRDKKESVIFKGDDNSYYEKINGEVFCINEEIPYDIPDTWTWMRLENCCIKEIRRGKSPKYTVNSTVLVFAQKCNTKYNGIDVSLAQYLDETTLKHYPSDEYMQDGDVVINSTGTGTLGRVGIYRYTDNTTCLSIVPDSHVTVIRSFSCISSHYLYAFMKAHQSELEKKGEGSTNQKELKPLTLKEMLIAVPPLSEQEHIENAICTAFSRFAVIEESLN
;
A
#
# COMPACT_ATOMS: atom_id res chain seq x y z
N MET A 1 1.39 34.02 -6.27
CA MET A 1 0.90 35.40 -6.11
C MET A 1 -0.50 35.32 -5.52
N GLY A 2 -0.90 36.29 -4.67
CA GLY A 2 -2.26 36.35 -4.10
C GLY A 2 -2.47 35.67 -2.76
N ASN A 3 -1.51 34.92 -2.22
CA ASN A 3 -1.61 34.40 -0.85
C ASN A 3 -1.61 35.56 0.15
N ALA A 4 -2.48 35.49 1.15
CA ALA A 4 -2.58 36.49 2.21
C ALA A 4 -2.71 35.78 3.57
N ALA A 5 -2.23 36.45 4.62
CA ALA A 5 -2.36 35.99 6.01
C ALA A 5 -2.41 37.19 6.96
N LEU A 6 -2.95 36.99 8.14
CA LEU A 6 -2.81 37.94 9.23
C LEU A 6 -1.46 37.73 9.91
N ALA A 7 -0.79 38.84 10.27
CA ALA A 7 0.39 38.76 11.12
C ALA A 7 -0.03 38.38 12.55
N ASP A 8 0.58 37.35 13.08
CA ASP A 8 0.36 36.80 14.42
C ASP A 8 1.50 37.11 15.40
N MET A 9 2.51 37.84 14.94
CA MET A 9 3.66 38.29 15.74
C MET A 9 3.67 39.81 15.87
N GLU A 10 4.06 40.28 17.05
CA GLU A 10 4.19 41.72 17.33
C GLU A 10 5.31 42.40 16.54
N LYS A 11 6.37 41.68 16.25
CA LYS A 11 7.54 42.19 15.51
C LYS A 11 7.99 41.15 14.48
N PHE A 12 7.97 41.53 13.21
CA PHE A 12 8.52 40.71 12.12
C PHE A 12 9.08 41.60 11.02
N SER A 13 9.98 41.06 10.22
CA SER A 13 10.50 41.72 9.03
C SER A 13 9.89 41.08 7.78
N ALA A 14 9.24 41.88 6.94
CA ALA A 14 8.68 41.42 5.70
C ALA A 14 9.77 41.27 4.61
N GLY A 15 9.79 40.15 3.90
CA GLY A 15 10.69 39.94 2.76
C GLY A 15 10.31 40.81 1.56
N GLN A 16 11.23 40.96 0.61
CA GLN A 16 11.07 41.84 -0.58
C GLN A 16 9.85 41.56 -1.46
N ARG A 17 9.28 40.36 -1.39
CA ARG A 17 8.13 39.93 -2.21
C ARG A 17 6.79 39.97 -1.47
N LEU A 18 6.79 40.53 -0.26
CA LEU A 18 5.59 40.66 0.56
C LEU A 18 5.15 42.13 0.56
N ILE A 19 3.83 42.35 0.49
CA ILE A 19 3.20 43.66 0.68
C ILE A 19 2.41 43.56 1.96
N THR A 20 2.67 44.47 2.91
CA THR A 20 1.94 44.58 4.18
C THR A 20 0.87 45.62 4.06
N PHE A 21 -0.34 45.31 4.56
CA PHE A 21 -1.42 46.26 4.73
C PHE A 21 -1.50 46.63 6.20
N GLN A 22 -1.56 47.93 6.47
CA GLN A 22 -1.76 48.44 7.79
C GLN A 22 -2.93 49.42 7.76
N GLN A 23 -3.83 49.30 8.70
CA GLN A 23 -4.96 50.21 8.79
C GLN A 23 -4.52 51.61 9.26
N TYR A 24 -5.15 52.63 8.68
CA TYR A 24 -5.12 53.99 9.16
C TYR A 24 -6.43 54.29 9.88
N GLY A 25 -6.35 54.94 11.05
CA GLY A 25 -7.53 55.39 11.77
C GLY A 25 -7.87 54.59 13.04
N SER A 26 -9.08 54.80 13.58
CA SER A 26 -9.53 54.12 14.76
C SER A 26 -9.75 52.64 14.52
N LYS A 27 -9.53 51.82 15.57
CA LYS A 27 -9.59 50.35 15.50
C LYS A 27 -10.96 49.76 15.05
N ASN A 28 -11.96 50.60 14.77
CA ASN A 28 -13.36 50.19 14.59
C ASN A 28 -13.87 50.37 13.14
N GLU A 29 -13.02 50.67 12.16
CA GLU A 29 -13.48 50.95 10.79
C GLU A 29 -13.43 49.74 9.87
N LEU A 30 -12.43 48.87 10.04
CA LEU A 30 -12.27 47.65 9.24
C LEU A 30 -11.73 46.49 10.07
N ILE A 31 -12.38 45.34 9.99
CA ILE A 31 -11.94 44.11 10.67
C ILE A 31 -10.93 43.41 9.77
N ASN A 32 -9.69 43.27 10.22
CA ASN A 32 -8.60 42.63 9.47
C ASN A 32 -8.96 41.24 8.93
N TYR A 33 -9.74 40.47 9.68
CA TYR A 33 -10.18 39.15 9.24
C TYR A 33 -11.15 39.22 8.03
N VAL A 34 -12.06 40.21 7.99
CA VAL A 34 -12.96 40.44 6.85
C VAL A 34 -12.14 40.81 5.62
N MET A 35 -11.14 41.70 5.81
CA MET A 35 -10.23 42.09 4.74
C MET A 35 -9.44 40.88 4.21
N LEU A 36 -8.90 40.00 5.09
CA LEU A 36 -8.19 38.80 4.68
C LEU A 36 -9.10 37.89 3.84
N MET A 37 -10.31 37.61 4.33
CA MET A 37 -11.25 36.75 3.60
C MET A 37 -11.65 37.35 2.24
N PHE A 38 -11.80 38.67 2.15
CA PHE A 38 -12.06 39.33 0.88
C PHE A 38 -10.87 39.20 -0.08
N ILE A 39 -9.64 39.41 0.41
CA ILE A 39 -8.41 39.22 -0.41
C ILE A 39 -8.31 37.78 -0.93
N LEU A 40 -8.69 36.77 -0.13
CA LEU A 40 -8.67 35.36 -0.53
C LEU A 40 -9.84 34.96 -1.43
N SER A 41 -10.87 35.81 -1.59
CA SER A 41 -12.03 35.53 -2.46
C SER A 41 -11.64 35.45 -3.94
N ASP A 42 -12.35 34.62 -4.70
CA ASP A 42 -12.17 34.52 -6.15
C ASP A 42 -12.26 35.85 -6.86
N PHE A 43 -13.18 36.71 -6.42
CA PHE A 43 -13.35 38.05 -7.01
C PHE A 43 -12.06 38.89 -6.90
N PHE A 44 -11.42 38.90 -5.73
CA PHE A 44 -10.19 39.68 -5.58
C PHE A 44 -8.99 38.98 -6.23
N GLN A 45 -8.93 37.65 -6.15
CA GLN A 45 -7.89 36.88 -6.82
C GLN A 45 -7.90 37.05 -8.34
N GLN A 46 -9.07 37.13 -8.96
CA GLN A 46 -9.21 37.46 -10.39
C GLN A 46 -8.67 38.85 -10.72
N GLN A 47 -8.96 39.89 -9.91
CA GLN A 47 -8.39 41.21 -10.07
C GLN A 47 -6.86 41.19 -9.99
N LEU A 48 -6.28 40.43 -9.05
CA LEU A 48 -4.83 40.24 -8.95
C LEU A 48 -4.28 39.56 -10.21
N TYR A 49 -4.96 38.54 -10.71
CA TYR A 49 -4.51 37.75 -11.87
C TYR A 49 -4.49 38.61 -13.15
N VAL A 50 -5.53 39.40 -13.39
CA VAL A 50 -5.63 40.30 -14.58
C VAL A 50 -4.53 41.37 -14.54
N ASN A 51 -4.18 41.87 -13.37
CA ASN A 51 -3.20 42.93 -13.17
C ASN A 51 -1.76 42.44 -12.86
N LYS A 52 -1.49 41.13 -13.07
CA LYS A 52 -0.17 40.56 -12.84
C LYS A 52 0.89 41.15 -13.78
N THR A 53 2.10 41.29 -13.28
CA THR A 53 3.27 41.75 -14.05
C THR A 53 4.41 40.72 -13.89
N GLY A 54 5.26 40.62 -14.92
CA GLY A 54 6.40 39.68 -14.94
C GLY A 54 6.14 38.41 -15.73
N SER A 55 7.12 38.02 -16.57
CA SER A 55 7.03 36.85 -17.45
C SER A 55 7.50 35.56 -16.77
N THR A 56 8.52 35.63 -15.92
CA THR A 56 9.14 34.46 -15.25
C THR A 56 8.60 34.24 -13.83
N VAL A 57 8.39 35.32 -13.08
CA VAL A 57 7.79 35.28 -11.74
C VAL A 57 6.67 36.31 -11.70
N ALA A 58 5.42 35.82 -11.63
CA ALA A 58 4.26 36.69 -11.57
C ALA A 58 4.22 37.49 -10.24
N GLY A 59 4.00 38.78 -10.32
CA GLY A 59 3.84 39.66 -9.17
C GLY A 59 2.81 40.77 -9.48
N ILE A 60 2.51 41.59 -8.50
CA ILE A 60 1.69 42.81 -8.68
C ILE A 60 2.44 44.02 -8.15
N LYS A 61 2.39 45.12 -8.87
CA LYS A 61 2.99 46.39 -8.40
C LYS A 61 2.12 46.99 -7.30
N ALA A 62 2.75 47.47 -6.22
CA ALA A 62 2.02 48.11 -5.12
C ALA A 62 1.12 49.28 -5.57
N ALA A 63 1.56 50.05 -6.61
CA ALA A 63 0.75 51.11 -7.19
C ALA A 63 -0.59 50.61 -7.77
N ILE A 64 -0.57 49.46 -8.47
CA ILE A 64 -1.78 48.84 -9.02
C ILE A 64 -2.64 48.25 -7.89
N LEU A 65 -2.03 47.57 -6.93
CA LEU A 65 -2.74 47.01 -5.79
C LEU A 65 -3.55 48.06 -5.02
N LYS A 66 -3.03 49.28 -4.90
CA LYS A 66 -3.70 50.40 -4.24
C LYS A 66 -4.95 50.90 -4.99
N THR A 67 -5.12 50.57 -6.25
CA THR A 67 -6.29 51.00 -7.08
C THR A 67 -7.40 49.93 -7.10
N LEU A 68 -7.16 48.76 -6.53
CA LEU A 68 -8.17 47.70 -6.48
C LEU A 68 -9.28 48.08 -5.50
N LEU A 69 -10.52 47.84 -5.89
CA LEU A 69 -11.69 48.15 -5.08
C LEU A 69 -11.98 47.02 -4.09
N ILE A 70 -12.30 47.40 -2.88
CA ILE A 70 -12.78 46.51 -1.83
C ILE A 70 -14.10 47.02 -1.27
N PRO A 71 -15.10 46.16 -1.00
CA PRO A 71 -16.31 46.56 -0.32
C PRO A 71 -16.03 46.71 1.18
N VAL A 72 -16.51 47.78 1.78
CA VAL A 72 -16.41 48.02 3.22
C VAL A 72 -17.80 48.08 3.82
N PRO A 73 -18.36 47.00 4.36
CA PRO A 73 -19.65 47.02 5.02
C PRO A 73 -19.63 47.86 6.32
N PRO A 74 -20.79 48.27 6.84
CA PRO A 74 -20.86 48.86 8.17
C PRO A 74 -20.23 47.95 9.25
N TYR A 75 -19.63 48.54 10.28
CA TYR A 75 -18.86 47.80 11.27
C TYR A 75 -19.62 46.63 11.91
N ASN A 76 -20.89 46.83 12.27
CA ASN A 76 -21.74 45.79 12.86
C ASN A 76 -21.99 44.62 11.87
N GLU A 77 -22.01 44.91 10.57
CA GLU A 77 -22.12 43.88 9.54
C GLU A 77 -20.81 43.12 9.38
N GLN A 78 -19.66 43.80 9.40
CA GLN A 78 -18.34 43.17 9.42
C GLN A 78 -18.19 42.22 10.61
N LEU A 79 -18.71 42.55 11.80
CA LEU A 79 -18.71 41.67 12.95
C LEU A 79 -19.51 40.38 12.68
N ARG A 80 -20.72 40.52 12.13
CA ARG A 80 -21.54 39.33 11.78
C ARG A 80 -20.84 38.47 10.72
N ILE A 81 -20.30 39.07 9.65
CA ILE A 81 -19.54 38.40 8.61
C ILE A 81 -18.34 37.65 9.21
N SER A 82 -17.53 38.33 10.03
CA SER A 82 -16.35 37.73 10.69
C SER A 82 -16.71 36.51 11.54
N ASN A 83 -17.77 36.60 12.35
CA ASN A 83 -18.20 35.51 13.22
C ASN A 83 -18.73 34.32 12.41
N THR A 84 -19.54 34.57 11.38
CA THR A 84 -20.05 33.51 10.52
C THR A 84 -18.92 32.81 9.78
N LEU A 85 -17.98 33.57 9.20
CA LEU A 85 -16.84 33.01 8.49
C LEU A 85 -15.93 32.18 9.40
N LYS A 86 -15.63 32.67 10.62
CA LYS A 86 -14.85 31.89 11.60
C LYS A 86 -15.53 30.59 11.97
N SER A 87 -16.85 30.61 12.21
CA SER A 87 -17.61 29.41 12.52
C SER A 87 -17.60 28.42 11.35
N ALA A 88 -17.79 28.90 10.12
CA ALA A 88 -17.75 28.05 8.93
C ALA A 88 -16.37 27.43 8.69
N ILE A 89 -15.29 28.20 8.81
CA ILE A 89 -13.91 27.69 8.66
C ILE A 89 -13.59 26.68 9.75
N ASN A 90 -13.92 26.95 11.01
CA ASN A 90 -13.71 25.98 12.09
C ASN A 90 -14.48 24.67 11.86
N LEU A 91 -15.66 24.72 11.26
CA LEU A 91 -16.42 23.53 10.90
C LEU A 91 -15.73 22.75 9.78
N ILE A 92 -15.24 23.42 8.74
CA ILE A 92 -14.49 22.82 7.64
C ILE A 92 -13.21 22.14 8.16
N ASP A 93 -12.46 22.81 9.03
CA ASP A 93 -11.25 22.26 9.64
C ASP A 93 -11.56 21.02 10.49
N SER A 94 -12.66 21.06 11.24
CA SER A 94 -13.11 19.93 12.04
C SER A 94 -13.52 18.74 11.17
N ILE A 95 -14.22 18.97 10.06
CA ILE A 95 -14.60 17.93 9.10
C ILE A 95 -13.34 17.31 8.47
N SER A 96 -12.40 18.14 8.03
CA SER A 96 -11.13 17.70 7.41
C SER A 96 -10.31 16.83 8.39
N LYS A 97 -10.21 17.28 9.64
CA LYS A 97 -9.51 16.53 10.70
C LYS A 97 -10.20 15.19 11.01
N ASN A 98 -11.53 15.19 11.10
CA ASN A 98 -12.29 13.97 11.36
C ASN A 98 -12.16 12.97 10.22
N LYS A 99 -12.14 13.44 8.95
CA LYS A 99 -11.88 12.61 7.76
C LYS A 99 -10.51 11.93 7.85
N GLU A 100 -9.45 12.66 8.21
CA GLU A 100 -8.10 12.13 8.37
C GLU A 100 -8.03 11.09 9.50
N ILE A 101 -8.64 11.37 10.66
CA ILE A 101 -8.73 10.45 11.80
C ILE A 101 -9.44 9.16 11.39
N LEU A 102 -10.57 9.26 10.68
CA LEU A 102 -11.34 8.08 10.25
C LEU A 102 -10.56 7.24 9.24
N SER A 103 -9.92 7.86 8.26
CA SER A 103 -9.05 7.16 7.30
C SER A 103 -7.91 6.41 7.99
N THR A 104 -7.26 7.04 8.97
CA THR A 104 -6.21 6.42 9.78
C THR A 104 -6.75 5.25 10.60
N SER A 105 -7.93 5.41 11.22
CA SER A 105 -8.57 4.37 12.01
C SER A 105 -8.94 3.15 11.16
N ILE A 106 -9.45 3.35 9.94
CA ILE A 106 -9.74 2.27 8.99
C ILE A 106 -8.45 1.52 8.63
N SER A 107 -7.38 2.23 8.29
CA SER A 107 -6.09 1.62 7.97
C SER A 107 -5.54 0.77 9.13
N ASN A 108 -5.59 1.29 10.36
CA ASN A 108 -5.16 0.56 11.56
C ASN A 108 -6.04 -0.67 11.82
N THR A 109 -7.35 -0.56 11.61
CA THR A 109 -8.29 -1.67 11.79
C THR A 109 -8.05 -2.76 10.74
N LYS A 110 -7.83 -2.41 9.47
CA LYS A 110 -7.44 -3.37 8.41
C LYS A 110 -6.16 -4.12 8.80
N SER A 111 -5.14 -3.41 9.28
CA SER A 111 -3.89 -4.03 9.74
C SER A 111 -4.11 -4.96 10.93
N LYS A 112 -4.99 -4.58 11.89
CA LYS A 112 -5.32 -5.41 13.04
C LYS A 112 -6.09 -6.68 12.66
N ILE A 113 -7.01 -6.59 11.69
CA ILE A 113 -7.74 -7.76 11.15
C ILE A 113 -6.74 -8.75 10.54
N LEU A 114 -5.78 -8.27 9.74
CA LEU A 114 -4.75 -9.13 9.16
C LEU A 114 -3.87 -9.77 10.24
N ASP A 115 -3.45 -9.02 11.26
CA ASP A 115 -2.69 -9.56 12.40
C ASP A 115 -3.47 -10.65 13.15
N LEU A 116 -4.77 -10.45 13.39
CA LEU A 116 -5.62 -11.47 14.01
C LEU A 116 -5.79 -12.71 13.11
N ALA A 117 -5.91 -12.50 11.81
CA ALA A 117 -6.06 -13.57 10.82
C ALA A 117 -4.86 -14.53 10.83
N ILE A 118 -3.63 -13.99 10.76
CA ILE A 118 -2.41 -14.79 10.69
C ILE A 118 -2.02 -15.46 12.02
N ARG A 119 -2.68 -15.07 13.13
CA ARG A 119 -2.49 -15.65 14.46
C ARG A 119 -3.59 -16.64 14.88
N GLY A 120 -4.52 -16.96 13.97
CA GLY A 120 -5.67 -17.84 14.28
C GLY A 120 -6.65 -17.25 15.30
N LYS A 121 -6.79 -15.91 15.34
CA LYS A 121 -7.64 -15.18 16.30
C LYS A 121 -8.78 -14.41 15.63
N LEU A 122 -8.90 -14.48 14.30
CA LEU A 122 -9.93 -13.76 13.56
C LEU A 122 -11.24 -14.52 13.51
N VAL A 123 -11.17 -15.84 13.39
CA VAL A 123 -12.33 -16.75 13.34
C VAL A 123 -12.26 -17.76 14.48
N PRO A 124 -13.40 -18.31 14.95
CA PRO A 124 -13.39 -19.39 15.92
C PRO A 124 -12.69 -20.63 15.36
N GLN A 125 -11.94 -21.33 16.19
CA GLN A 125 -11.35 -22.63 15.84
C GLN A 125 -12.44 -23.71 15.84
N ASP A 126 -12.51 -24.54 14.79
CA ASP A 126 -13.37 -25.72 14.75
C ASP A 126 -12.55 -26.97 15.15
N PRO A 127 -12.91 -27.66 16.23
CA PRO A 127 -12.20 -28.87 16.62
C PRO A 127 -12.39 -30.05 15.64
N ASN A 128 -13.31 -29.96 14.68
CA ASN A 128 -13.52 -30.96 13.66
C ASN A 128 -12.72 -30.69 12.38
N ASP A 129 -12.03 -29.56 12.29
CA ASP A 129 -11.18 -29.25 11.15
C ASP A 129 -10.01 -30.25 11.10
N GLU A 130 -9.64 -30.66 9.89
CA GLU A 130 -8.45 -31.49 9.68
C GLU A 130 -7.21 -30.74 10.19
N PRO A 131 -6.34 -31.38 11.00
CA PRO A 131 -5.09 -30.73 11.41
C PRO A 131 -4.23 -30.33 10.20
N ALA A 132 -3.50 -29.23 10.30
CA ALA A 132 -2.61 -28.78 9.21
C ALA A 132 -1.52 -29.82 8.86
N SER A 133 -1.24 -30.83 9.73
CA SER A 133 -0.38 -31.95 9.39
C SER A 133 -0.87 -32.74 8.18
N VAL A 134 -2.19 -32.91 8.03
CA VAL A 134 -2.80 -33.56 6.84
C VAL A 134 -2.60 -32.69 5.59
N LEU A 135 -2.63 -31.37 5.74
CA LEU A 135 -2.31 -30.43 4.66
C LEU A 135 -0.85 -30.59 4.21
N LEU A 136 0.11 -30.78 5.15
CA LEU A 136 1.50 -31.03 4.82
C LEU A 136 1.68 -32.30 3.98
N GLU A 137 0.95 -33.38 4.31
CA GLU A 137 0.95 -34.62 3.51
C GLU A 137 0.44 -34.37 2.10
N ARG A 138 -0.63 -33.57 1.94
CA ARG A 138 -1.15 -33.18 0.60
C ARG A 138 -0.15 -32.35 -0.19
N ILE A 139 0.51 -31.36 0.45
CA ILE A 139 1.58 -30.57 -0.19
C ILE A 139 2.70 -31.50 -0.66
N SER A 140 3.14 -32.43 0.19
CA SER A 140 4.18 -33.38 -0.15
C SER A 140 3.77 -34.28 -1.33
N ALA A 141 2.54 -34.78 -1.34
CA ALA A 141 2.01 -35.60 -2.43
C ALA A 141 1.93 -34.81 -3.75
N GLU A 142 1.40 -33.57 -3.72
CA GLU A 142 1.32 -32.68 -4.89
C GLU A 142 2.72 -32.39 -5.43
N LYS A 143 3.67 -32.09 -4.54
CA LYS A 143 5.07 -31.82 -4.89
C LYS A 143 5.72 -33.03 -5.59
N GLU A 144 5.57 -34.24 -5.04
CA GLU A 144 6.10 -35.45 -5.66
C GLU A 144 5.47 -35.73 -7.03
N GLU A 145 4.19 -35.49 -7.20
CA GLU A 145 3.51 -35.65 -8.49
C GLU A 145 4.06 -34.65 -9.53
N LEU A 146 4.25 -33.38 -9.15
CA LEU A 146 4.80 -32.36 -10.03
C LEU A 146 6.28 -32.63 -10.40
N ILE A 147 7.06 -33.23 -9.48
CA ILE A 147 8.43 -33.67 -9.75
C ILE A 147 8.41 -34.82 -10.77
N LYS A 148 7.53 -35.83 -10.60
CA LYS A 148 7.37 -36.93 -11.55
C LYS A 148 6.98 -36.45 -12.94
N GLN A 149 6.12 -35.42 -13.02
CA GLN A 149 5.73 -34.78 -14.27
C GLN A 149 6.83 -33.89 -14.87
N GLY A 150 7.95 -33.68 -14.19
CA GLY A 150 9.04 -32.80 -14.63
C GLY A 150 8.69 -31.30 -14.61
N LYS A 151 7.60 -30.92 -13.95
CA LYS A 151 7.15 -29.52 -13.85
C LYS A 151 7.96 -28.72 -12.84
N ILE A 152 8.39 -29.37 -11.74
CA ILE A 152 9.26 -28.76 -10.74
C ILE A 152 10.47 -29.65 -10.48
N LYS A 153 11.56 -29.06 -10.01
CA LYS A 153 12.76 -29.79 -9.61
C LYS A 153 12.66 -30.18 -8.14
N ARG A 154 13.25 -31.35 -7.79
CA ARG A 154 13.38 -31.73 -6.37
C ARG A 154 14.27 -30.72 -5.65
N ASP A 155 13.81 -30.25 -4.51
CA ASP A 155 14.59 -29.33 -3.67
C ASP A 155 15.83 -30.07 -3.13
N LYS A 156 16.90 -29.32 -3.02
CA LYS A 156 18.16 -29.82 -2.43
C LYS A 156 18.10 -29.93 -0.91
N LYS A 157 17.16 -29.21 -0.28
CA LYS A 157 16.95 -29.18 1.16
C LYS A 157 15.48 -29.43 1.44
N GLU A 158 15.16 -30.57 2.00
CA GLU A 158 13.84 -30.82 2.57
C GLU A 158 13.83 -30.29 4.00
N SER A 159 12.90 -29.41 4.30
CA SER A 159 12.72 -28.81 5.61
C SER A 159 11.30 -29.08 6.09
N VAL A 160 11.17 -29.61 7.32
CA VAL A 160 9.89 -29.83 7.99
C VAL A 160 9.99 -29.27 9.40
N ILE A 161 9.03 -28.41 9.76
CA ILE A 161 8.93 -27.82 11.10
C ILE A 161 7.91 -28.62 11.90
N PHE A 162 8.24 -28.92 13.16
CA PHE A 162 7.38 -29.64 14.09
C PHE A 162 7.55 -29.14 15.51
N LYS A 163 6.55 -29.37 16.35
CA LYS A 163 6.56 -29.05 17.78
C LYS A 163 7.01 -30.31 18.55
N GLY A 164 8.04 -30.17 19.36
CA GLY A 164 8.54 -31.26 20.23
C GLY A 164 7.71 -31.45 21.50
N ASP A 165 7.99 -32.52 22.24
CA ASP A 165 7.31 -32.83 23.49
C ASP A 165 7.56 -31.79 24.61
N ASP A 166 8.61 -31.00 24.47
CA ASP A 166 8.97 -29.88 25.34
C ASP A 166 8.27 -28.56 24.97
N ASN A 167 7.30 -28.60 24.03
CA ASN A 167 6.61 -27.46 23.43
C ASN A 167 7.51 -26.49 22.62
N SER A 168 8.77 -26.83 22.39
CA SER A 168 9.66 -26.05 21.51
C SER A 168 9.47 -26.43 20.04
N TYR A 169 9.74 -25.51 19.14
CA TYR A 169 9.68 -25.76 17.71
C TYR A 169 11.05 -26.16 17.17
N TYR A 170 11.04 -27.19 16.34
CA TYR A 170 12.22 -27.75 15.69
C TYR A 170 12.04 -27.79 14.19
N GLU A 171 13.12 -27.56 13.45
CA GLU A 171 13.18 -27.73 12.00
C GLU A 171 14.12 -28.86 11.67
N LYS A 172 13.63 -29.86 10.94
CA LYS A 172 14.41 -30.95 10.40
C LYS A 172 14.83 -30.63 8.98
N ILE A 173 16.14 -30.47 8.74
CA ILE A 173 16.72 -30.15 7.42
C ILE A 173 17.65 -31.30 7.03
N ASN A 174 17.38 -32.02 5.94
CA ASN A 174 18.20 -33.13 5.43
C ASN A 174 18.54 -34.21 6.51
N GLY A 175 17.63 -34.38 7.47
CA GLY A 175 17.80 -35.37 8.56
C GLY A 175 18.39 -34.80 9.85
N GLU A 176 19.00 -33.64 9.85
CA GLU A 176 19.48 -32.94 11.05
C GLU A 176 18.35 -32.09 11.66
N VAL A 177 18.31 -32.02 12.99
CA VAL A 177 17.26 -31.33 13.75
C VAL A 177 17.84 -30.10 14.45
N PHE A 178 17.25 -28.94 14.21
CA PHE A 178 17.63 -27.65 14.79
C PHE A 178 16.48 -27.08 15.60
N CYS A 179 16.75 -26.54 16.78
CA CYS A 179 15.78 -25.78 17.54
C CYS A 179 15.63 -24.40 16.92
N ILE A 180 14.39 -24.03 16.55
CA ILE A 180 14.04 -22.73 15.94
C ILE A 180 13.09 -21.90 16.81
N ASN A 181 13.00 -22.24 18.09
CA ASN A 181 12.03 -21.62 18.99
C ASN A 181 12.19 -20.10 19.09
N GLU A 182 13.42 -19.60 18.98
CA GLU A 182 13.70 -18.15 18.96
C GLU A 182 13.26 -17.45 17.66
N GLU A 183 13.07 -18.21 16.57
CA GLU A 183 12.58 -17.67 15.30
C GLU A 183 11.05 -17.56 15.25
N ILE A 184 10.34 -18.29 16.12
CA ILE A 184 8.88 -18.32 16.14
C ILE A 184 8.33 -16.98 16.64
N PRO A 185 7.60 -16.23 15.80
CA PRO A 185 7.24 -14.85 16.14
C PRO A 185 6.04 -14.74 17.11
N TYR A 186 5.21 -15.79 17.19
CA TYR A 186 4.01 -15.83 18.04
C TYR A 186 3.44 -17.26 18.14
N ASP A 187 2.61 -17.49 19.15
CA ASP A 187 1.87 -18.75 19.29
C ASP A 187 0.75 -18.86 18.25
N ILE A 188 0.55 -20.07 17.76
CA ILE A 188 -0.52 -20.43 16.81
C ILE A 188 -1.43 -21.50 17.43
N PRO A 189 -2.68 -21.67 16.95
CA PRO A 189 -3.54 -22.78 17.36
C PRO A 189 -2.88 -24.15 17.12
N ASP A 190 -3.22 -25.15 17.94
CA ASP A 190 -2.63 -26.49 17.85
C ASP A 190 -2.99 -27.21 16.53
N THR A 191 -4.07 -26.79 15.86
CA THR A 191 -4.46 -27.28 14.53
C THR A 191 -3.60 -26.72 13.41
N TRP A 192 -2.83 -25.64 13.67
CA TRP A 192 -1.98 -24.98 12.68
C TRP A 192 -0.56 -25.53 12.68
N THR A 193 0.19 -25.24 11.62
CA THR A 193 1.62 -25.58 11.53
C THR A 193 2.44 -24.42 11.00
N TRP A 194 3.73 -24.39 11.38
CA TRP A 194 4.70 -23.50 10.80
C TRP A 194 5.37 -24.12 9.58
N MET A 195 5.59 -23.33 8.54
CA MET A 195 6.35 -23.72 7.36
C MET A 195 7.30 -22.61 6.94
N ARG A 196 8.39 -22.93 6.23
CA ARG A 196 9.11 -21.92 5.44
C ARG A 196 8.28 -21.57 4.20
N LEU A 197 8.22 -20.29 3.85
CA LEU A 197 7.42 -19.82 2.72
C LEU A 197 7.81 -20.52 1.40
N GLU A 198 9.10 -20.82 1.22
CA GLU A 198 9.59 -21.59 0.07
C GLU A 198 8.89 -22.95 -0.06
N ASN A 199 8.63 -23.62 1.05
CA ASN A 199 7.98 -24.94 1.07
C ASN A 199 6.47 -24.87 0.79
N CYS A 200 5.88 -23.69 0.80
CA CYS A 200 4.47 -23.44 0.45
C CYS A 200 4.26 -23.19 -1.05
N CYS A 201 5.35 -23.09 -1.83
CA CYS A 201 5.31 -22.55 -3.18
C CYS A 201 5.59 -23.60 -4.25
N ILE A 202 4.74 -23.62 -5.29
CA ILE A 202 4.96 -24.40 -6.51
C ILE A 202 5.98 -23.73 -7.44
N LYS A 203 6.06 -22.39 -7.41
CA LYS A 203 7.02 -21.60 -8.20
C LYS A 203 8.18 -21.20 -7.31
N GLU A 204 9.41 -21.38 -7.80
CA GLU A 204 10.60 -20.90 -7.11
C GLU A 204 10.48 -19.40 -6.80
N ILE A 205 10.68 -19.03 -5.54
CA ILE A 205 10.67 -17.62 -5.11
C ILE A 205 11.92 -16.94 -5.68
N ARG A 206 11.72 -16.16 -6.72
CA ARG A 206 12.75 -15.38 -7.39
C ARG A 206 12.13 -14.17 -8.08
N ARG A 207 12.93 -13.17 -8.36
CA ARG A 207 12.52 -12.03 -9.17
C ARG A 207 12.30 -12.47 -10.62
N GLY A 208 11.43 -11.75 -11.30
CA GLY A 208 11.28 -11.86 -12.75
C GLY A 208 12.58 -11.51 -13.51
N LYS A 209 12.50 -11.47 -14.81
CA LYS A 209 13.65 -11.21 -15.68
C LYS A 209 13.67 -9.77 -16.17
N SER A 210 14.86 -9.26 -16.48
CA SER A 210 15.00 -7.94 -17.12
C SER A 210 14.39 -7.99 -18.53
N PRO A 211 13.31 -7.22 -18.76
CA PRO A 211 12.63 -7.25 -20.04
C PRO A 211 13.31 -6.35 -21.08
N LYS A 212 13.08 -6.64 -22.34
CA LYS A 212 13.24 -5.68 -23.43
C LYS A 212 11.86 -5.22 -23.86
N TYR A 213 11.63 -3.91 -23.86
CA TYR A 213 10.33 -3.33 -24.16
C TYR A 213 10.15 -3.03 -25.65
N THR A 214 8.90 -3.07 -26.12
CA THR A 214 8.48 -2.66 -27.46
C THR A 214 7.18 -1.85 -27.40
N VAL A 215 6.73 -1.34 -28.54
CA VAL A 215 5.49 -0.57 -28.64
C VAL A 215 4.24 -1.42 -28.84
N ASN A 216 4.39 -2.69 -29.26
CA ASN A 216 3.28 -3.63 -29.46
C ASN A 216 3.78 -5.07 -29.38
N SER A 217 3.01 -5.95 -28.73
CA SER A 217 3.32 -7.38 -28.57
C SER A 217 2.08 -8.14 -28.10
N THR A 218 2.17 -9.46 -28.10
CA THR A 218 1.18 -10.38 -27.52
C THR A 218 1.41 -10.65 -26.03
N VAL A 219 2.49 -10.11 -25.45
CA VAL A 219 2.85 -10.31 -24.04
C VAL A 219 3.14 -8.97 -23.35
N LEU A 220 2.59 -8.79 -22.19
CA LEU A 220 2.81 -7.65 -21.32
C LEU A 220 3.87 -7.94 -20.24
N VAL A 221 4.50 -6.90 -19.76
CA VAL A 221 5.46 -6.94 -18.65
C VAL A 221 4.82 -6.27 -17.43
N PHE A 222 4.64 -7.04 -16.38
CA PHE A 222 4.20 -6.56 -15.08
C PHE A 222 5.39 -5.95 -14.33
N ALA A 223 5.46 -4.64 -14.30
CA ALA A 223 6.47 -3.90 -13.57
C ALA A 223 5.95 -3.48 -12.18
N GLN A 224 6.86 -3.07 -11.29
CA GLN A 224 6.52 -2.61 -9.94
C GLN A 224 5.42 -1.52 -9.90
N LYS A 225 5.30 -0.69 -10.94
CA LYS A 225 4.28 0.35 -11.05
C LYS A 225 2.86 -0.22 -11.21
N CYS A 226 2.73 -1.45 -11.73
CA CYS A 226 1.45 -2.12 -11.86
C CYS A 226 0.88 -2.56 -10.50
N ASN A 227 1.73 -2.74 -9.48
CA ASN A 227 1.32 -2.96 -8.09
C ASN A 227 1.19 -1.60 -7.41
N THR A 228 0.02 -0.98 -7.48
CA THR A 228 -0.22 0.39 -7.03
C THR A 228 -0.35 0.51 -5.52
N LYS A 229 -0.25 1.71 -4.98
CA LYS A 229 -0.34 1.94 -3.52
C LYS A 229 -1.78 1.83 -2.99
N TYR A 230 -2.74 2.29 -3.77
CA TYR A 230 -4.13 2.47 -3.30
C TYR A 230 -5.14 1.64 -4.07
N ASN A 231 -4.90 1.39 -5.36
CA ASN A 231 -5.87 0.78 -6.28
C ASN A 231 -5.60 -0.71 -6.56
N GLY A 232 -4.74 -1.36 -5.75
CA GLY A 232 -4.37 -2.75 -6.01
C GLY A 232 -3.54 -2.93 -7.27
N ILE A 233 -3.79 -3.99 -8.03
CA ILE A 233 -3.12 -4.25 -9.31
C ILE A 233 -3.78 -3.44 -10.42
N ASP A 234 -2.96 -2.75 -11.21
CA ASP A 234 -3.38 -2.01 -12.41
C ASP A 234 -2.53 -2.44 -13.62
N VAL A 235 -3.09 -3.35 -14.40
CA VAL A 235 -2.43 -3.89 -15.60
C VAL A 235 -2.35 -2.87 -16.74
N SER A 236 -3.17 -1.81 -16.72
CA SER A 236 -3.09 -0.74 -17.74
C SER A 236 -1.74 -0.02 -17.76
N LEU A 237 -1.00 -0.10 -16.66
CA LEU A 237 0.35 0.44 -16.51
C LEU A 237 1.44 -0.49 -17.07
N ALA A 238 1.10 -1.72 -17.47
CA ALA A 238 2.05 -2.67 -18.05
C ALA A 238 2.59 -2.18 -19.40
N GLN A 239 3.74 -2.69 -19.80
CA GLN A 239 4.38 -2.36 -21.08
C GLN A 239 4.53 -3.64 -21.89
N TYR A 240 4.68 -3.51 -23.21
CA TYR A 240 4.82 -4.66 -24.11
C TYR A 240 6.23 -5.25 -24.06
N LEU A 241 6.31 -6.59 -24.00
CA LEU A 241 7.55 -7.35 -24.09
C LEU A 241 7.96 -7.54 -25.56
N ASP A 242 9.23 -7.29 -25.87
CA ASP A 242 9.80 -7.61 -27.21
C ASP A 242 9.76 -9.13 -27.45
N GLU A 243 9.04 -9.55 -28.47
CA GLU A 243 8.81 -10.97 -28.81
C GLU A 243 10.10 -11.74 -29.12
N THR A 244 11.17 -11.06 -29.52
CA THR A 244 12.47 -11.68 -29.71
C THR A 244 13.06 -12.28 -28.44
N THR A 245 12.55 -11.85 -27.28
CA THR A 245 12.98 -12.29 -25.94
C THR A 245 12.09 -13.40 -25.35
N LEU A 246 10.98 -13.78 -25.99
CA LEU A 246 10.01 -14.77 -25.48
C LEU A 246 10.65 -16.12 -25.10
N LYS A 247 11.70 -16.54 -25.82
CA LYS A 247 12.45 -17.76 -25.52
C LYS A 247 13.06 -17.79 -24.11
N HIS A 248 13.21 -16.63 -23.46
CA HIS A 248 13.70 -16.51 -22.09
C HIS A 248 12.59 -16.66 -21.03
N TYR A 249 11.31 -16.74 -21.45
CA TYR A 249 10.15 -16.83 -20.58
C TYR A 249 9.41 -18.16 -20.79
N PRO A 250 9.84 -19.25 -20.12
CA PRO A 250 9.11 -20.51 -20.13
C PRO A 250 7.73 -20.34 -19.50
N SER A 251 6.86 -21.33 -19.64
CA SER A 251 5.45 -21.26 -19.24
C SER A 251 5.23 -20.96 -17.75
N ASP A 252 6.15 -21.34 -16.89
CA ASP A 252 6.12 -21.08 -15.44
C ASP A 252 6.39 -19.61 -15.08
N GLU A 253 6.96 -18.82 -15.99
CA GLU A 253 7.18 -17.38 -15.79
C GLU A 253 5.92 -16.54 -15.96
N TYR A 254 4.94 -17.03 -16.74
CA TYR A 254 3.71 -16.30 -16.96
C TYR A 254 2.88 -16.20 -15.68
N MET A 255 2.35 -15.03 -15.43
CA MET A 255 1.51 -14.76 -14.27
C MET A 255 0.18 -15.53 -14.37
N GLN A 256 -0.27 -16.04 -13.24
CA GLN A 256 -1.50 -16.81 -13.10
C GLN A 256 -2.43 -16.16 -12.08
N ASP A 257 -3.72 -16.49 -12.17
CA ASP A 257 -4.70 -16.03 -11.18
C ASP A 257 -4.29 -16.45 -9.77
N GLY A 258 -4.34 -15.52 -8.83
CA GLY A 258 -3.93 -15.75 -7.45
C GLY A 258 -2.44 -15.57 -7.16
N ASP A 259 -1.61 -15.24 -8.14
CA ASP A 259 -0.21 -14.93 -7.88
C ASP A 259 -0.06 -13.76 -6.91
N VAL A 260 0.63 -13.97 -5.80
CA VAL A 260 0.99 -12.90 -4.89
C VAL A 260 2.27 -12.24 -5.39
N VAL A 261 2.22 -10.93 -5.56
CA VAL A 261 3.32 -10.13 -6.12
C VAL A 261 3.94 -9.24 -5.06
N ILE A 262 5.26 -9.15 -5.05
CA ILE A 262 6.02 -8.31 -4.13
C ILE A 262 6.98 -7.45 -4.92
N ASN A 263 6.92 -6.14 -4.70
CA ASN A 263 7.91 -5.23 -5.25
C ASN A 263 9.25 -5.42 -4.54
N SER A 264 10.22 -5.95 -5.24
CA SER A 264 11.54 -6.30 -4.67
C SER A 264 12.55 -5.17 -4.71
N THR A 265 12.22 -4.04 -5.35
CA THR A 265 13.07 -2.85 -5.44
C THR A 265 12.22 -1.59 -5.47
N GLY A 266 12.89 -0.43 -5.45
CA GLY A 266 12.30 0.88 -5.71
C GLY A 266 12.00 1.71 -4.45
N THR A 267 12.40 2.99 -4.48
CA THR A 267 12.14 3.93 -3.40
C THR A 267 10.65 4.15 -3.21
N GLY A 268 10.13 3.83 -2.02
CA GLY A 268 8.70 3.96 -1.67
C GLY A 268 7.77 2.89 -2.27
N THR A 269 8.31 1.89 -2.97
CA THR A 269 7.54 0.76 -3.53
C THR A 269 8.03 -0.59 -3.02
N LEU A 270 9.24 -0.67 -2.52
CA LEU A 270 9.85 -1.88 -1.96
C LEU A 270 8.94 -2.51 -0.91
N GLY A 271 8.82 -3.84 -0.93
CA GLY A 271 8.03 -4.60 0.01
C GLY A 271 6.52 -4.54 -0.21
N ARG A 272 6.03 -3.75 -1.17
CA ARG A 272 4.60 -3.66 -1.48
C ARG A 272 4.07 -5.00 -1.96
N VAL A 273 3.00 -5.46 -1.30
CA VAL A 273 2.34 -6.73 -1.57
C VAL A 273 1.03 -6.48 -2.33
N GLY A 274 0.82 -7.24 -3.40
CA GLY A 274 -0.41 -7.29 -4.20
C GLY A 274 -0.80 -8.74 -4.51
N ILE A 275 -2.00 -8.94 -5.02
CA ILE A 275 -2.46 -10.22 -5.56
C ILE A 275 -2.99 -9.98 -6.97
N TYR A 276 -2.47 -10.72 -7.95
CA TYR A 276 -2.90 -10.61 -9.33
C TYR A 276 -4.12 -11.49 -9.56
N ARG A 277 -5.12 -10.93 -10.27
CA ARG A 277 -6.31 -11.62 -10.73
C ARG A 277 -6.43 -11.52 -12.24
N TYR A 278 -6.95 -12.54 -12.88
CA TYR A 278 -7.28 -12.45 -14.31
C TYR A 278 -8.24 -11.29 -14.61
N THR A 279 -9.11 -10.94 -13.68
CA THR A 279 -10.01 -9.79 -13.80
C THR A 279 -9.31 -8.44 -13.84
N ASP A 280 -8.07 -8.35 -13.34
CA ASP A 280 -7.27 -7.12 -13.40
C ASP A 280 -6.73 -6.89 -14.82
N ASN A 281 -6.75 -7.92 -15.66
CA ASN A 281 -6.21 -7.90 -17.02
C ASN A 281 -7.33 -7.79 -18.06
N THR A 282 -7.69 -6.57 -18.41
CA THR A 282 -8.73 -6.29 -19.42
C THR A 282 -8.25 -6.52 -20.86
N THR A 283 -6.94 -6.70 -21.09
CA THR A 283 -6.35 -6.87 -22.42
C THR A 283 -6.41 -8.31 -22.92
N CYS A 284 -6.65 -9.28 -22.06
CA CYS A 284 -6.55 -10.72 -22.33
C CYS A 284 -5.17 -11.20 -22.86
N LEU A 285 -4.14 -10.36 -22.79
CA LEU A 285 -2.78 -10.72 -23.16
C LEU A 285 -2.08 -11.47 -22.02
N SER A 286 -1.12 -12.32 -22.37
CA SER A 286 -0.25 -12.96 -21.38
C SER A 286 0.64 -11.93 -20.69
N ILE A 287 0.99 -12.16 -19.41
CA ILE A 287 1.80 -11.23 -18.62
C ILE A 287 2.96 -11.96 -17.97
N VAL A 288 4.15 -11.35 -17.97
CA VAL A 288 5.34 -11.83 -17.26
C VAL A 288 5.86 -10.76 -16.30
N PRO A 289 6.41 -11.12 -15.12
CA PRO A 289 6.98 -10.16 -14.17
C PRO A 289 8.34 -9.65 -14.66
N ASP A 290 8.64 -8.39 -14.36
CA ASP A 290 9.97 -7.82 -14.55
C ASP A 290 10.94 -8.18 -13.41
N SER A 291 12.21 -7.75 -13.55
CA SER A 291 13.27 -8.01 -12.55
C SER A 291 13.09 -7.27 -11.22
N HIS A 292 12.09 -6.42 -11.11
CA HIS A 292 11.77 -5.63 -9.90
C HIS A 292 10.61 -6.22 -9.10
N VAL A 293 10.01 -7.31 -9.60
CA VAL A 293 8.85 -7.97 -8.98
C VAL A 293 9.19 -9.44 -8.69
N THR A 294 8.87 -9.90 -7.49
CA THR A 294 8.88 -11.31 -7.12
C THR A 294 7.44 -11.82 -7.12
N VAL A 295 7.22 -12.96 -7.78
CA VAL A 295 5.93 -13.66 -7.83
C VAL A 295 6.00 -14.87 -6.91
N ILE A 296 5.02 -15.00 -6.01
CA ILE A 296 4.84 -16.14 -5.12
C ILE A 296 3.56 -16.86 -5.54
N ARG A 297 3.68 -18.14 -5.85
CA ARG A 297 2.58 -19.02 -6.25
C ARG A 297 2.55 -20.23 -5.33
N SER A 298 1.48 -20.37 -4.55
CA SER A 298 1.30 -21.47 -3.61
C SER A 298 0.88 -22.77 -4.28
N PHE A 299 1.04 -23.88 -3.57
CA PHE A 299 0.39 -25.15 -3.90
C PHE A 299 -1.13 -24.99 -3.82
N SER A 300 -1.86 -25.90 -4.50
CA SER A 300 -3.33 -25.83 -4.62
C SER A 300 -4.08 -25.86 -3.30
N CYS A 301 -3.50 -26.50 -2.29
CA CYS A 301 -4.08 -26.63 -0.95
C CYS A 301 -3.75 -25.46 -0.01
N ILE A 302 -3.06 -24.42 -0.49
CA ILE A 302 -2.86 -23.15 0.23
C ILE A 302 -3.58 -22.05 -0.53
N SER A 303 -4.60 -21.46 0.10
CA SER A 303 -5.36 -20.37 -0.50
C SER A 303 -4.46 -19.19 -0.86
N SER A 304 -4.55 -18.75 -2.10
CA SER A 304 -3.82 -17.56 -2.56
C SER A 304 -4.26 -16.28 -1.83
N HIS A 305 -5.51 -16.22 -1.37
CA HIS A 305 -6.02 -15.10 -0.58
C HIS A 305 -5.47 -15.13 0.85
N TYR A 306 -5.39 -16.32 1.48
CA TYR A 306 -4.74 -16.46 2.77
C TYR A 306 -3.26 -16.08 2.69
N LEU A 307 -2.55 -16.59 1.67
CA LEU A 307 -1.16 -16.22 1.43
C LEU A 307 -0.99 -14.70 1.21
N TYR A 308 -1.88 -14.10 0.42
CA TYR A 308 -1.90 -12.65 0.25
C TYR A 308 -2.12 -11.92 1.57
N ALA A 309 -3.11 -12.34 2.37
CA ALA A 309 -3.39 -11.73 3.67
C ALA A 309 -2.18 -11.84 4.61
N PHE A 310 -1.52 -13.01 4.64
CA PHE A 310 -0.30 -13.23 5.40
C PHE A 310 0.82 -12.29 4.96
N MET A 311 1.13 -12.25 3.67
CA MET A 311 2.17 -11.37 3.13
C MET A 311 1.83 -9.89 3.33
N LYS A 312 0.56 -9.53 3.22
CA LYS A 312 0.07 -8.17 3.44
C LYS A 312 0.21 -7.72 4.90
N ALA A 313 -0.03 -8.62 5.85
CA ALA A 313 0.21 -8.37 7.27
C ALA A 313 1.68 -8.03 7.55
N HIS A 314 2.61 -8.69 6.84
CA HIS A 314 4.04 -8.48 6.99
C HIS A 314 4.63 -7.38 6.07
N GLN A 315 3.78 -6.68 5.29
CA GLN A 315 4.29 -5.68 4.32
C GLN A 315 5.21 -4.64 4.96
N SER A 316 4.85 -4.09 6.13
CA SER A 316 5.68 -3.09 6.83
C SER A 316 7.04 -3.64 7.28
N GLU A 317 7.13 -4.93 7.55
CA GLU A 317 8.38 -5.62 7.87
C GLU A 317 9.24 -5.80 6.61
N LEU A 318 8.63 -6.23 5.51
CA LEU A 318 9.30 -6.38 4.21
C LEU A 318 9.87 -5.04 3.71
N GLU A 319 9.14 -3.95 3.89
CA GLU A 319 9.59 -2.60 3.56
C GLU A 319 10.89 -2.21 4.32
N LYS A 320 11.05 -2.71 5.56
CA LYS A 320 12.23 -2.46 6.41
C LYS A 320 13.40 -3.40 6.10
N LYS A 321 13.13 -4.62 5.63
CA LYS A 321 14.15 -5.64 5.34
C LYS A 321 14.91 -5.41 4.02
N GLY A 322 14.64 -4.35 3.30
CA GLY A 322 15.41 -4.00 2.10
C GLY A 322 16.85 -3.64 2.42
N GLU A 323 17.77 -4.29 1.77
CA GLU A 323 19.22 -4.08 1.88
C GLU A 323 19.74 -3.21 0.74
N GLY A 324 20.85 -2.48 0.97
CA GLY A 324 21.51 -1.64 -0.02
C GLY A 324 21.60 -0.17 0.37
N SER A 325 22.12 0.67 -0.55
CA SER A 325 22.24 2.11 -0.34
C SER A 325 20.86 2.80 -0.36
N THR A 326 20.79 4.02 0.18
CA THR A 326 19.55 4.80 0.35
C THR A 326 18.68 4.88 -0.93
N ASN A 327 19.31 4.86 -2.11
CA ASN A 327 18.63 5.00 -3.39
C ASN A 327 18.45 3.66 -4.15
N GLN A 328 18.98 2.55 -3.64
CA GLN A 328 18.95 1.23 -4.29
C GLN A 328 18.74 0.12 -3.27
N LYS A 329 17.64 0.21 -2.52
CA LYS A 329 17.24 -0.87 -1.62
C LYS A 329 16.61 -2.01 -2.41
N GLU A 330 16.95 -3.23 -2.02
CA GLU A 330 16.50 -4.47 -2.65
C GLU A 330 16.09 -5.49 -1.60
N LEU A 331 14.94 -6.11 -1.79
CA LEU A 331 14.50 -7.26 -1.01
C LEU A 331 15.05 -8.52 -1.69
N LYS A 332 15.93 -9.24 -0.98
CA LYS A 332 16.52 -10.48 -1.49
C LYS A 332 15.49 -11.61 -1.52
N PRO A 333 15.47 -12.47 -2.55
CA PRO A 333 14.62 -13.65 -2.57
C PRO A 333 14.81 -14.57 -1.36
N LEU A 334 16.02 -14.67 -0.84
CA LEU A 334 16.34 -15.48 0.34
C LEU A 334 15.54 -15.04 1.57
N THR A 335 15.37 -13.73 1.77
CA THR A 335 14.57 -13.17 2.87
C THR A 335 13.12 -13.65 2.83
N LEU A 336 12.55 -13.80 1.62
CA LEU A 336 11.21 -14.34 1.44
C LEU A 336 11.17 -15.85 1.62
N LYS A 337 12.15 -16.58 1.09
CA LYS A 337 12.24 -18.04 1.19
C LYS A 337 12.26 -18.52 2.64
N GLU A 338 13.04 -17.84 3.48
CA GLU A 338 13.24 -18.15 4.89
C GLU A 338 12.11 -17.68 5.81
N MET A 339 11.15 -16.87 5.32
CA MET A 339 10.02 -16.44 6.16
C MET A 339 9.24 -17.63 6.69
N LEU A 340 8.91 -17.57 7.98
CA LEU A 340 7.98 -18.52 8.60
C LEU A 340 6.56 -18.09 8.33
N ILE A 341 5.75 -18.98 7.78
CA ILE A 341 4.31 -18.81 7.58
C ILE A 341 3.54 -19.78 8.47
N ALA A 342 2.58 -19.26 9.23
CA ALA A 342 1.62 -20.04 9.97
C ALA A 342 0.54 -20.52 8.99
N VAL A 343 0.32 -21.82 8.87
CA VAL A 343 -0.62 -22.40 7.90
C VAL A 343 -1.78 -23.06 8.64
N PRO A 344 -3.01 -22.53 8.49
CA PRO A 344 -4.22 -23.14 9.04
C PRO A 344 -4.72 -24.33 8.22
N PRO A 345 -5.63 -25.14 8.78
CA PRO A 345 -6.43 -26.08 8.00
C PRO A 345 -7.11 -25.40 6.81
N LEU A 346 -7.34 -26.16 5.72
CA LEU A 346 -7.89 -25.57 4.49
C LEU A 346 -9.26 -24.91 4.68
N SER A 347 -10.15 -25.55 5.46
CA SER A 347 -11.46 -24.99 5.82
C SER A 347 -11.33 -23.66 6.57
N GLU A 348 -10.38 -23.58 7.49
CA GLU A 348 -10.14 -22.34 8.24
C GLU A 348 -9.55 -21.24 7.37
N GLN A 349 -8.71 -21.56 6.37
CA GLN A 349 -8.23 -20.57 5.39
C GLN A 349 -9.41 -19.89 4.69
N GLU A 350 -10.42 -20.66 4.27
CA GLU A 350 -11.64 -20.15 3.63
C GLU A 350 -12.46 -19.26 4.58
N HIS A 351 -12.60 -19.65 5.84
CA HIS A 351 -13.31 -18.84 6.84
C HIS A 351 -12.58 -17.50 7.11
N ILE A 352 -11.25 -17.52 7.23
CA ILE A 352 -10.40 -16.34 7.39
C ILE A 352 -10.56 -15.41 6.18
N GLU A 353 -10.48 -15.95 4.97
CA GLU A 353 -10.65 -15.19 3.72
C GLU A 353 -12.00 -14.49 3.68
N ASN A 354 -13.09 -15.21 3.95
CA ASN A 354 -14.45 -14.67 3.97
C ASN A 354 -14.61 -13.57 5.02
N ALA A 355 -14.03 -13.73 6.21
CA ALA A 355 -14.07 -12.73 7.27
C ALA A 355 -13.33 -11.45 6.87
N ILE A 356 -12.12 -11.58 6.29
CA ILE A 356 -11.33 -10.44 5.78
C ILE A 356 -12.10 -9.73 4.66
N CYS A 357 -12.59 -10.48 3.67
CA CYS A 357 -13.33 -9.93 2.52
C CYS A 357 -14.57 -9.16 2.98
N THR A 358 -15.35 -9.74 3.91
CA THR A 358 -16.54 -9.10 4.48
C THR A 358 -16.21 -7.80 5.23
N ALA A 359 -15.14 -7.80 6.02
CA ALA A 359 -14.72 -6.61 6.76
C ALA A 359 -14.20 -5.52 5.81
N PHE A 360 -13.35 -5.89 4.85
CA PHE A 360 -12.72 -4.93 3.93
C PHE A 360 -13.71 -4.32 2.95
N SER A 361 -14.72 -5.08 2.48
CA SER A 361 -15.78 -4.54 1.64
C SER A 361 -16.61 -3.47 2.36
N ARG A 362 -16.88 -3.64 3.67
CA ARG A 362 -17.55 -2.61 4.48
C ARG A 362 -16.70 -1.35 4.63
N PHE A 363 -15.38 -1.50 4.83
CA PHE A 363 -14.48 -0.35 4.88
C PHE A 363 -14.38 0.37 3.53
N ALA A 364 -14.39 -0.35 2.42
CA ALA A 364 -14.37 0.25 1.08
C ALA A 364 -15.56 1.20 0.87
N VAL A 365 -16.77 0.82 1.29
CA VAL A 365 -17.96 1.70 1.23
C VAL A 365 -17.77 2.98 2.07
N ILE A 366 -17.16 2.86 3.25
CA ILE A 366 -16.88 4.03 4.09
C ILE A 366 -15.81 4.93 3.43
N GLU A 367 -14.72 4.33 2.92
CA GLU A 367 -13.64 5.06 2.24
C GLU A 367 -14.15 5.81 1.00
N GLU A 368 -15.05 5.20 0.22
CA GLU A 368 -15.69 5.83 -0.93
C GLU A 368 -16.54 7.04 -0.53
N SER A 369 -17.25 6.96 0.60
CA SER A 369 -18.05 8.08 1.13
C SER A 369 -17.20 9.25 1.65
N LEU A 370 -15.90 9.03 1.89
CA LEU A 370 -14.96 10.05 2.34
C LEU A 370 -14.32 10.83 1.17
N ASN A 371 -14.39 10.33 -0.05
CA ASN A 371 -13.82 10.99 -1.23
C ASN A 371 -14.80 11.97 -1.84
#